data_ea74d32e61903ae045537900d1b03265
#
_entry.id   ea74d32e61903ae045537900d1b03265
#
_cell.length_a   1.000
_cell.length_b   1.000
_cell.length_c   1.000
_cell.angle_alpha   90.00
_cell.angle_beta   90.00
_cell.angle_gamma   90.00
#
_symmetry.space_group_name_H-M   'P 1'
#
loop_
_entity.id
_entity.type
_entity.pdbx_description
1 polymer ?
#
loop_
_entity_poly.entity_id
_entity_poly.type
_entity_poly.pdbx_seq_one_letter_code
_entity_poly.pdbx_strand_id
1 'polypeptide(L)'
;TREDNDKAISNKERAEFATSEDADITVRIHANSDNSASAAGALTMAPTSANQYLDTDLIEKSNTLAECIINSYCSATGLANKGVISADNMTGTNWSTVPVAILEMGFMSNESDDMYITDTSHHKTMAKGIADGIDEYFNIVASDLAGSGEHLSDLTDTLEKTYVDPLKATNETWAIAAIDLSDHAYSTVNAEASLQSASVIKAFIMAAVFDKLVYTDGATEPSSDYESSLKSLLTQMITVSDND
;
A
#
# COMPACT_ATOMS: atom_id res chain seq x y z
N THR A 1 0.73 0.37 16.08
CA THR A 1 1.69 -0.17 17.11
C THR A 1 1.31 0.31 18.49
N ARG A 2 1.48 -0.53 19.52
CA ARG A 2 1.26 -0.14 20.92
C ARG A 2 2.42 0.70 21.44
N GLU A 3 2.12 1.73 22.19
CA GLU A 3 3.12 2.49 22.93
C GLU A 3 3.52 1.78 24.24
N ASP A 4 2.60 0.96 24.80
CA ASP A 4 2.79 0.22 26.06
C ASP A 4 2.62 -1.28 25.81
N ASN A 5 3.68 -2.05 26.04
CA ASN A 5 3.70 -3.51 25.88
C ASN A 5 2.86 -4.25 26.94
N ASP A 6 2.57 -3.61 28.06
CA ASP A 6 1.79 -4.22 29.16
C ASP A 6 0.27 -4.11 28.92
N LYS A 7 -0.15 -3.31 27.92
CA LYS A 7 -1.56 -3.17 27.55
C LYS A 7 -2.01 -4.30 26.64
N ALA A 8 -2.93 -5.12 27.12
CA ALA A 8 -3.61 -6.11 26.27
C ALA A 8 -4.61 -5.42 25.34
N ILE A 9 -4.48 -5.67 24.03
CA ILE A 9 -5.42 -5.22 22.99
C ILE A 9 -6.00 -6.48 22.34
N SER A 10 -7.32 -6.64 22.40
CA SER A 10 -8.01 -7.80 21.83
C SER A 10 -7.89 -7.82 20.29
N ASN A 11 -8.09 -8.98 19.68
CA ASN A 11 -8.08 -9.11 18.22
C ASN A 11 -9.20 -8.30 17.55
N LYS A 12 -10.34 -8.15 18.24
CA LYS A 12 -11.45 -7.32 17.78
C LYS A 12 -11.05 -5.85 17.78
N GLU A 13 -10.52 -5.34 18.90
CA GLU A 13 -10.04 -3.94 18.98
C GLU A 13 -8.99 -3.61 17.91
N ARG A 14 -8.14 -4.57 17.51
CA ARG A 14 -7.16 -4.38 16.45
C ARG A 14 -7.80 -4.25 15.07
N ALA A 15 -8.86 -5.01 14.80
CA ALA A 15 -9.61 -4.89 13.56
C ALA A 15 -10.40 -3.57 13.51
N GLU A 16 -11.09 -3.23 14.62
CA GLU A 16 -11.83 -1.97 14.75
C GLU A 16 -10.92 -0.73 14.67
N PHE A 17 -9.67 -0.85 15.11
CA PHE A 17 -8.68 0.22 14.98
C PHE A 17 -8.39 0.54 13.52
N ALA A 18 -8.19 -0.45 12.66
CA ALA A 18 -7.98 -0.21 11.23
C ALA A 18 -9.16 0.54 10.60
N THR A 19 -10.39 0.17 10.98
CA THR A 19 -11.61 0.88 10.54
C THR A 19 -11.64 2.32 11.04
N SER A 20 -11.26 2.56 12.30
CA SER A 20 -11.28 3.91 12.89
C SER A 20 -10.23 4.86 12.33
N GLU A 21 -9.14 4.31 11.77
CA GLU A 21 -8.07 5.06 11.14
C GLU A 21 -8.25 5.19 9.61
N ASP A 22 -9.41 4.77 9.09
CA ASP A 22 -9.71 4.79 7.64
C ASP A 22 -8.60 4.11 6.80
N ALA A 23 -8.11 2.97 7.30
CA ALA A 23 -7.03 2.26 6.66
C ALA A 23 -7.51 1.50 5.41
N ASP A 24 -6.71 1.51 4.34
CA ASP A 24 -7.01 0.78 3.10
C ASP A 24 -6.81 -0.74 3.26
N ILE A 25 -5.88 -1.16 4.10
CA ILE A 25 -5.55 -2.57 4.36
C ILE A 25 -5.12 -2.78 5.81
N THR A 26 -5.16 -4.04 6.25
CA THR A 26 -4.55 -4.47 7.51
C THR A 26 -3.57 -5.60 7.28
N VAL A 27 -2.31 -5.41 7.66
CA VAL A 27 -1.28 -6.46 7.68
C VAL A 27 -0.90 -6.75 9.13
N ARG A 28 -1.10 -8.00 9.56
CA ARG A 28 -0.72 -8.48 10.89
C ARG A 28 0.54 -9.32 10.79
N ILE A 29 1.57 -8.92 11.51
CA ILE A 29 2.88 -9.56 11.47
C ILE A 29 3.04 -10.41 12.73
N HIS A 30 3.25 -11.72 12.53
CA HIS A 30 3.38 -12.73 13.56
C HIS A 30 4.59 -13.64 13.29
N ALA A 31 4.98 -14.43 14.29
CA ALA A 31 5.84 -15.58 14.13
C ALA A 31 5.07 -16.82 14.59
N ASN A 32 5.12 -17.88 13.80
CA ASN A 32 4.37 -19.10 14.00
C ASN A 32 5.07 -20.05 15.00
N SER A 33 4.37 -21.07 15.43
CA SER A 33 4.93 -22.19 16.19
C SER A 33 4.16 -23.47 15.90
N ASP A 34 4.84 -24.60 15.83
CA ASP A 34 4.27 -25.93 15.67
C ASP A 34 4.84 -26.90 16.69
N ASN A 35 4.12 -28.00 16.97
CA ASN A 35 4.62 -29.07 17.83
C ASN A 35 5.81 -29.84 17.20
N SER A 36 5.94 -29.77 15.87
CA SER A 36 7.05 -30.35 15.14
C SER A 36 8.13 -29.29 14.88
N ALA A 37 9.32 -29.50 15.39
CA ALA A 37 10.49 -28.67 15.07
C ALA A 37 10.90 -28.71 13.58
N SER A 38 10.32 -29.62 12.78
CA SER A 38 10.57 -29.69 11.34
C SER A 38 9.64 -28.79 10.51
N ALA A 39 8.59 -28.20 11.11
CA ALA A 39 7.78 -27.20 10.46
C ALA A 39 8.60 -25.92 10.25
N ALA A 40 8.74 -25.48 9.02
CA ALA A 40 9.60 -24.35 8.65
C ALA A 40 9.04 -23.60 7.45
N GLY A 41 9.46 -22.34 7.27
CA GLY A 41 9.08 -21.44 6.19
C GLY A 41 8.01 -20.45 6.60
N ALA A 42 7.70 -19.49 5.72
CA ALA A 42 6.69 -18.48 5.98
C ALA A 42 5.38 -18.81 5.28
N LEU A 43 4.29 -18.28 5.82
CA LEU A 43 2.96 -18.40 5.26
C LEU A 43 2.14 -17.13 5.53
N THR A 44 1.07 -16.95 4.78
CA THR A 44 0.03 -15.98 5.13
C THR A 44 -1.28 -16.68 5.44
N MET A 45 -2.13 -15.98 6.17
CA MET A 45 -3.49 -16.43 6.48
C MET A 45 -4.48 -15.39 5.98
N ALA A 46 -5.52 -15.84 5.29
CA ALA A 46 -6.61 -15.02 4.76
C ALA A 46 -7.95 -15.74 4.89
N PRO A 47 -9.10 -15.04 4.80
CA PRO A 47 -10.41 -15.67 4.79
C PRO A 47 -10.61 -16.50 3.52
N THR A 48 -11.40 -17.60 3.62
CA THR A 48 -11.78 -18.40 2.46
C THR A 48 -13.20 -18.06 2.00
N SER A 49 -13.62 -18.61 0.85
CA SER A 49 -15.01 -18.52 0.38
C SER A 49 -16.03 -19.18 1.31
N ALA A 50 -15.60 -19.94 2.30
CA ALA A 50 -16.46 -20.53 3.34
C ALA A 50 -16.66 -19.57 4.53
N ASN A 51 -15.99 -18.42 4.58
CA ASN A 51 -16.16 -17.43 5.63
C ASN A 51 -17.60 -16.86 5.60
N GLN A 52 -18.27 -16.85 6.77
CA GLN A 52 -19.65 -16.45 6.89
C GLN A 52 -19.83 -15.01 7.40
N TYR A 53 -18.74 -14.31 7.70
CA TYR A 53 -18.74 -12.99 8.32
C TYR A 53 -18.38 -11.88 7.35
N LEU A 54 -17.69 -12.20 6.26
CA LEU A 54 -17.17 -11.26 5.29
C LEU A 54 -17.88 -11.43 3.94
N ASP A 55 -18.02 -10.35 3.20
CA ASP A 55 -18.50 -10.40 1.82
C ASP A 55 -17.42 -10.94 0.84
N THR A 56 -17.87 -11.31 -0.35
CA THR A 56 -17.00 -11.93 -1.37
C THR A 56 -15.88 -11.00 -1.82
N ASP A 57 -16.16 -9.71 -2.00
CA ASP A 57 -15.17 -8.72 -2.46
C ASP A 57 -14.05 -8.56 -1.42
N LEU A 58 -14.41 -8.46 -0.14
CA LEU A 58 -13.43 -8.36 0.94
C LEU A 58 -12.59 -9.64 1.08
N ILE A 59 -13.19 -10.82 0.85
CA ILE A 59 -12.48 -12.10 0.84
C ILE A 59 -11.47 -12.15 -0.31
N GLU A 60 -11.86 -11.78 -1.53
CA GLU A 60 -11.00 -11.79 -2.72
C GLU A 60 -9.84 -10.81 -2.54
N LYS A 61 -10.09 -9.59 -2.13
CA LYS A 61 -9.05 -8.59 -1.85
C LYS A 61 -8.08 -9.02 -0.75
N SER A 62 -8.59 -9.66 0.32
CA SER A 62 -7.74 -10.19 1.39
C SER A 62 -6.83 -11.33 0.91
N ASN A 63 -7.31 -12.20 0.03
CA ASN A 63 -6.50 -13.25 -0.56
C ASN A 63 -5.42 -12.69 -1.49
N THR A 64 -5.78 -11.73 -2.35
CA THR A 64 -4.81 -11.03 -3.22
C THR A 64 -3.70 -10.37 -2.38
N LEU A 65 -4.07 -9.66 -1.30
CA LEU A 65 -3.11 -9.06 -0.38
C LEU A 65 -2.19 -10.11 0.26
N ALA A 66 -2.76 -11.23 0.71
CA ALA A 66 -2.01 -12.32 1.34
C ALA A 66 -1.03 -12.98 0.37
N GLU A 67 -1.43 -13.21 -0.89
CA GLU A 67 -0.57 -13.77 -1.94
C GLU A 67 0.58 -12.84 -2.31
N CYS A 68 0.32 -11.56 -2.52
CA CYS A 68 1.35 -10.56 -2.79
C CYS A 68 2.39 -10.51 -1.67
N ILE A 69 1.93 -10.44 -0.41
CA ILE A 69 2.83 -10.39 0.74
C ILE A 69 3.69 -11.64 0.85
N ILE A 70 3.10 -12.86 0.78
CA ILE A 70 3.89 -14.08 0.98
C ILE A 70 4.90 -14.29 -0.15
N ASN A 71 4.53 -14.00 -1.39
CA ASN A 71 5.41 -14.15 -2.53
C ASN A 71 6.61 -13.20 -2.43
N SER A 72 6.37 -11.92 -2.20
CA SER A 72 7.42 -10.90 -2.08
C SER A 72 8.29 -11.11 -0.84
N TYR A 73 7.68 -11.48 0.30
CA TYR A 73 8.41 -11.79 1.53
C TYR A 73 9.37 -12.97 1.36
N CYS A 74 8.89 -14.09 0.80
CA CYS A 74 9.72 -15.26 0.58
C CYS A 74 10.78 -15.03 -0.51
N SER A 75 10.47 -14.25 -1.54
CA SER A 75 11.45 -13.83 -2.55
C SER A 75 12.59 -13.02 -1.93
N ALA A 76 12.28 -12.11 -1.02
CA ALA A 76 13.29 -11.29 -0.36
C ALA A 76 14.12 -12.06 0.67
N THR A 77 13.48 -12.91 1.48
CA THR A 77 14.11 -13.59 2.63
C THR A 77 14.77 -14.91 2.28
N GLY A 78 14.33 -15.57 1.19
CA GLY A 78 14.75 -16.93 0.85
C GLY A 78 14.10 -18.03 1.70
N LEU A 79 13.17 -17.68 2.62
CA LEU A 79 12.41 -18.65 3.38
C LEU A 79 11.44 -19.42 2.46
N ALA A 80 11.16 -20.68 2.82
CA ALA A 80 10.23 -21.50 2.06
C ALA A 80 8.81 -20.91 2.09
N ASN A 81 8.22 -20.68 0.93
CA ASN A 81 6.84 -20.21 0.80
C ASN A 81 5.86 -21.34 1.03
N LYS A 82 5.03 -21.25 2.06
CA LYS A 82 3.98 -22.23 2.41
C LYS A 82 2.60 -21.81 1.89
N GLY A 83 2.51 -20.68 1.18
CA GLY A 83 1.28 -20.18 0.59
C GLY A 83 0.34 -19.53 1.59
N VAL A 84 -0.92 -19.41 1.16
CA VAL A 84 -2.01 -18.83 1.94
C VAL A 84 -2.83 -19.96 2.59
N ILE A 85 -3.12 -19.84 3.88
CA ILE A 85 -3.98 -20.78 4.61
C ILE A 85 -5.21 -20.07 5.19
N SER A 86 -6.24 -20.86 5.57
CA SER A 86 -7.52 -20.32 6.08
C SER A 86 -7.37 -19.60 7.42
N ALA A 87 -8.02 -18.43 7.53
CA ALA A 87 -8.21 -17.64 8.76
C ALA A 87 -9.68 -17.51 9.18
N ASP A 88 -10.58 -18.38 8.72
CA ASP A 88 -12.04 -18.26 8.91
C ASP A 88 -12.48 -18.32 10.37
N ASN A 89 -11.68 -18.87 11.25
CA ASN A 89 -11.93 -18.96 12.69
C ASN A 89 -11.21 -17.87 13.50
N MET A 90 -10.64 -16.88 12.83
CA MET A 90 -9.88 -15.83 13.51
C MET A 90 -10.69 -14.55 13.70
N THR A 91 -10.84 -14.12 14.95
CA THR A 91 -11.57 -12.89 15.29
C THR A 91 -11.03 -11.67 14.55
N GLY A 92 -9.70 -11.52 14.46
CA GLY A 92 -9.09 -10.37 13.79
C GLY A 92 -9.36 -10.30 12.29
N THR A 93 -9.64 -11.43 11.65
CA THR A 93 -10.10 -11.52 10.26
C THR A 93 -11.60 -11.23 10.16
N ASN A 94 -12.41 -11.91 10.98
CA ASN A 94 -13.87 -11.86 10.90
C ASN A 94 -14.48 -10.52 11.32
N TRP A 95 -13.73 -9.64 11.99
CA TRP A 95 -14.12 -8.28 12.35
C TRP A 95 -13.49 -7.21 11.47
N SER A 96 -12.69 -7.60 10.46
CA SER A 96 -12.10 -6.63 9.55
C SER A 96 -13.14 -6.07 8.58
N THR A 97 -13.09 -4.78 8.34
CA THR A 97 -13.88 -4.06 7.32
C THR A 97 -13.02 -3.66 6.12
N VAL A 98 -11.75 -3.96 6.16
CA VAL A 98 -10.77 -3.71 5.11
C VAL A 98 -10.02 -5.00 4.78
N PRO A 99 -9.41 -5.14 3.59
CA PRO A 99 -8.60 -6.30 3.23
C PRO A 99 -7.56 -6.61 4.31
N VAL A 100 -7.50 -7.87 4.74
CA VAL A 100 -6.66 -8.29 5.86
C VAL A 100 -5.83 -9.53 5.54
N ALA A 101 -4.53 -9.45 5.81
CA ALA A 101 -3.62 -10.59 5.76
C ALA A 101 -2.86 -10.74 7.08
N ILE A 102 -2.66 -11.98 7.52
CA ILE A 102 -1.79 -12.31 8.65
C ILE A 102 -0.55 -12.96 8.07
N LEU A 103 0.61 -12.33 8.22
CA LEU A 103 1.90 -12.92 7.86
C LEU A 103 2.49 -13.65 9.05
N GLU A 104 2.75 -14.94 8.89
CA GLU A 104 3.58 -15.76 9.78
C GLU A 104 4.98 -15.83 9.17
N MET A 105 5.90 -15.05 9.76
CA MET A 105 7.23 -14.79 9.19
C MET A 105 8.15 -16.02 9.13
N GLY A 106 7.83 -17.06 9.87
CA GLY A 106 8.57 -18.31 10.05
C GLY A 106 8.17 -18.95 11.36
N PHE A 107 8.71 -20.14 11.67
CA PHE A 107 8.37 -20.93 12.85
C PHE A 107 9.40 -20.75 13.96
N MET A 108 9.01 -20.15 15.09
CA MET A 108 9.86 -20.06 16.31
C MET A 108 10.25 -21.44 16.86
N SER A 109 9.47 -22.47 16.57
CA SER A 109 9.77 -23.87 16.93
C SER A 109 10.84 -24.53 16.05
N ASN A 110 11.21 -23.89 14.93
CA ASN A 110 12.26 -24.35 14.04
C ASN A 110 13.52 -23.51 14.24
N GLU A 111 14.64 -24.15 14.59
CA GLU A 111 15.88 -23.48 14.93
C GLU A 111 16.38 -22.55 13.81
N SER A 112 16.28 -22.97 12.54
CA SER A 112 16.74 -22.17 11.42
C SER A 112 15.89 -20.92 11.21
N ASP A 113 14.55 -21.06 11.27
CA ASP A 113 13.63 -19.94 11.12
C ASP A 113 13.76 -18.97 12.30
N ASP A 114 13.85 -19.49 13.54
CA ASP A 114 13.99 -18.67 14.74
C ASP A 114 15.28 -17.85 14.71
N MET A 115 16.40 -18.47 14.36
CA MET A 115 17.67 -17.77 14.17
C MET A 115 17.58 -16.69 13.08
N TYR A 116 16.88 -16.96 11.97
CA TYR A 116 16.71 -15.98 10.89
C TYR A 116 15.87 -14.78 11.34
N ILE A 117 14.72 -15.03 12.00
CA ILE A 117 13.79 -14.00 12.44
C ILE A 117 14.38 -13.11 13.53
N THR A 118 15.17 -13.69 14.44
CA THR A 118 15.73 -12.98 15.59
C THR A 118 17.01 -12.22 15.26
N ASP A 119 17.70 -12.54 14.16
CA ASP A 119 18.87 -11.79 13.71
C ASP A 119 18.49 -10.43 13.13
N THR A 120 18.85 -9.37 13.82
CA THR A 120 18.55 -7.98 13.43
C THR A 120 19.12 -7.59 12.07
N SER A 121 20.15 -8.30 11.58
CA SER A 121 20.71 -8.05 10.23
C SER A 121 19.71 -8.37 9.11
N HIS A 122 18.75 -9.26 9.35
CA HIS A 122 17.70 -9.64 8.39
C HIS A 122 16.46 -8.73 8.44
N HIS A 123 16.25 -7.97 9.52
CA HIS A 123 15.01 -7.21 9.72
C HIS A 123 14.70 -6.24 8.58
N LYS A 124 15.73 -5.59 8.00
CA LYS A 124 15.54 -4.70 6.83
C LYS A 124 15.06 -5.45 5.60
N THR A 125 15.59 -6.65 5.34
CA THR A 125 15.17 -7.52 4.23
C THR A 125 13.74 -8.01 4.42
N MET A 126 13.40 -8.42 5.65
CA MET A 126 12.05 -8.85 6.00
C MET A 126 11.03 -7.72 5.81
N ALA A 127 11.34 -6.53 6.33
CA ALA A 127 10.49 -5.35 6.18
C ALA A 127 10.31 -4.94 4.72
N LYS A 128 11.41 -5.01 3.93
CA LYS A 128 11.34 -4.74 2.49
C LYS A 128 10.44 -5.73 1.77
N GLY A 129 10.55 -7.03 2.04
CA GLY A 129 9.70 -8.05 1.41
C GLY A 129 8.22 -7.83 1.70
N ILE A 130 7.87 -7.38 2.92
CA ILE A 130 6.50 -7.02 3.27
C ILE A 130 6.05 -5.77 2.48
N ALA A 131 6.87 -4.73 2.44
CA ALA A 131 6.56 -3.49 1.72
C ALA A 131 6.39 -3.73 0.21
N ASP A 132 7.30 -4.49 -0.41
CA ASP A 132 7.19 -4.87 -1.83
C ASP A 132 5.86 -5.62 -2.13
N GLY A 133 5.41 -6.50 -1.21
CA GLY A 133 4.13 -7.20 -1.36
C GLY A 133 2.91 -6.27 -1.22
N ILE A 134 2.99 -5.26 -0.37
CA ILE A 134 1.96 -4.24 -0.25
C ILE A 134 1.90 -3.38 -1.53
N ASP A 135 3.06 -2.96 -2.05
CA ASP A 135 3.14 -2.21 -3.29
C ASP A 135 2.58 -3.01 -4.48
N GLU A 136 2.89 -4.32 -4.57
CA GLU A 136 2.35 -5.22 -5.59
C GLU A 136 0.81 -5.32 -5.49
N TYR A 137 0.27 -5.45 -4.28
CA TYR A 137 -1.17 -5.46 -4.06
C TYR A 137 -1.85 -4.20 -4.58
N PHE A 138 -1.35 -3.02 -4.23
CA PHE A 138 -1.94 -1.76 -4.70
C PHE A 138 -1.80 -1.57 -6.20
N ASN A 139 -0.73 -2.07 -6.83
CA ASN A 139 -0.59 -2.07 -8.28
C ASN A 139 -1.65 -2.96 -8.95
N ILE A 140 -1.97 -4.14 -8.39
CA ILE A 140 -3.03 -5.02 -8.89
C ILE A 140 -4.40 -4.32 -8.76
N VAL A 141 -4.72 -3.80 -7.58
CA VAL A 141 -5.98 -3.07 -7.35
C VAL A 141 -6.13 -1.88 -8.30
N ALA A 142 -5.05 -1.11 -8.49
CA ALA A 142 -5.04 -0.02 -9.44
C ALA A 142 -5.26 -0.50 -10.88
N SER A 143 -4.66 -1.64 -11.28
CA SER A 143 -4.83 -2.21 -12.61
C SER A 143 -6.24 -2.76 -12.84
N ASP A 144 -6.86 -3.33 -11.81
CA ASP A 144 -8.25 -3.82 -11.88
C ASP A 144 -9.24 -2.67 -12.02
N LEU A 145 -8.98 -1.56 -11.32
CA LEU A 145 -9.71 -0.30 -11.51
C LEU A 145 -9.47 0.28 -12.91
N ALA A 146 -8.25 0.16 -13.44
CA ALA A 146 -7.89 0.62 -14.77
C ALA A 146 -8.51 -0.21 -15.91
N GLY A 147 -8.91 -1.45 -15.65
CA GLY A 147 -9.63 -2.27 -16.63
C GLY A 147 -10.94 -1.64 -17.13
N SER A 148 -11.46 -0.63 -16.45
CA SER A 148 -12.61 0.19 -16.84
C SER A 148 -12.24 1.47 -17.60
N GLY A 149 -10.94 1.72 -17.81
CA GLY A 149 -10.45 2.96 -18.45
C GLY A 149 -10.69 3.09 -19.94
N GLU A 150 -11.51 2.21 -20.55
CA GLU A 150 -11.80 2.22 -21.98
C GLU A 150 -12.39 3.57 -22.44
N HIS A 151 -13.17 4.24 -21.59
CA HIS A 151 -13.71 5.58 -21.87
C HIS A 151 -12.67 6.71 -21.83
N LEU A 152 -11.48 6.49 -21.22
CA LEU A 152 -10.37 7.44 -21.21
C LEU A 152 -9.34 7.18 -22.32
N SER A 153 -9.35 5.99 -22.94
CA SER A 153 -8.38 5.63 -23.97
C SER A 153 -8.47 6.56 -25.19
N ASP A 154 -9.67 6.89 -25.63
CA ASP A 154 -9.88 7.83 -26.72
C ASP A 154 -9.34 9.24 -26.42
N LEU A 155 -9.43 9.67 -25.17
CA LEU A 155 -8.87 10.94 -24.70
C LEU A 155 -7.34 10.90 -24.75
N THR A 156 -6.73 9.88 -24.16
CA THR A 156 -5.26 9.76 -24.14
C THR A 156 -4.69 9.56 -25.54
N ASP A 157 -5.33 8.78 -26.39
CA ASP A 157 -4.98 8.62 -27.81
C ASP A 157 -5.05 9.94 -28.58
N THR A 158 -6.09 10.74 -28.33
CA THR A 158 -6.25 12.05 -28.95
C THR A 158 -5.15 13.01 -28.49
N LEU A 159 -4.83 13.00 -27.19
CA LEU A 159 -3.76 13.81 -26.63
C LEU A 159 -2.39 13.38 -27.18
N GLU A 160 -2.13 12.08 -27.29
CA GLU A 160 -0.91 11.57 -27.89
C GLU A 160 -0.75 12.05 -29.33
N LYS A 161 -1.74 11.80 -30.17
CA LYS A 161 -1.70 12.17 -31.62
C LYS A 161 -1.60 13.66 -31.81
N THR A 162 -2.26 14.46 -30.97
CA THR A 162 -2.35 15.91 -31.17
C THR A 162 -1.13 16.65 -30.64
N TYR A 163 -0.59 16.23 -29.49
CA TYR A 163 0.42 16.97 -28.75
C TYR A 163 1.77 16.25 -28.65
N VAL A 164 1.78 14.92 -28.50
CA VAL A 164 3.01 14.15 -28.29
C VAL A 164 3.67 13.75 -29.59
N ASP A 165 2.93 13.18 -30.54
CA ASP A 165 3.46 12.72 -31.83
C ASP A 165 4.19 13.81 -32.62
N PRO A 166 3.68 15.04 -32.71
CA PRO A 166 4.40 16.13 -33.39
C PRO A 166 5.73 16.47 -32.72
N LEU A 167 5.89 16.19 -31.42
CA LEU A 167 7.09 16.51 -30.64
C LEU A 167 8.11 15.37 -30.63
N LYS A 168 7.76 14.15 -31.02
CA LYS A 168 8.70 13.02 -31.13
C LYS A 168 9.90 13.33 -32.03
N ALA A 169 9.75 14.21 -33.01
CA ALA A 169 10.83 14.65 -33.88
C ALA A 169 11.81 15.63 -33.23
N THR A 170 11.46 16.23 -32.09
CA THR A 170 12.28 17.21 -31.37
C THR A 170 13.17 16.59 -30.29
N ASN A 171 13.18 15.25 -30.18
CA ASN A 171 13.92 14.51 -29.16
C ASN A 171 13.44 14.78 -27.73
N GLU A 172 12.19 15.20 -27.57
CA GLU A 172 11.53 15.38 -26.29
C GLU A 172 10.84 14.08 -25.83
N THR A 173 10.82 13.85 -24.52
CA THR A 173 10.13 12.70 -23.91
C THR A 173 8.88 13.21 -23.18
N TRP A 174 7.75 12.65 -23.52
CA TRP A 174 6.46 13.01 -22.95
C TRP A 174 5.77 11.78 -22.35
N ALA A 175 5.02 12.00 -21.30
CA ALA A 175 4.09 11.03 -20.74
C ALA A 175 2.76 11.72 -20.46
N ILE A 176 1.68 10.96 -20.54
CA ILE A 176 0.33 11.42 -20.23
C ILE A 176 -0.30 10.46 -19.24
N ALA A 177 -1.03 10.99 -18.28
CA ALA A 177 -1.93 10.24 -17.43
C ALA A 177 -3.27 10.99 -17.33
N ALA A 178 -4.37 10.28 -17.51
CA ALA A 178 -5.72 10.76 -17.30
C ALA A 178 -6.42 9.86 -16.28
N ILE A 179 -7.05 10.46 -15.28
CA ILE A 179 -7.75 9.76 -14.19
C ILE A 179 -9.17 10.31 -14.12
N ASP A 180 -10.17 9.43 -14.16
CA ASP A 180 -11.54 9.77 -13.81
C ASP A 180 -11.71 9.64 -12.29
N LEU A 181 -12.02 10.75 -11.63
CA LEU A 181 -12.17 10.79 -10.17
C LEU A 181 -13.48 10.16 -9.67
N SER A 182 -14.41 9.83 -10.55
CA SER A 182 -15.70 9.24 -10.17
C SER A 182 -15.62 7.72 -9.98
N ASP A 183 -14.78 7.04 -10.76
CA ASP A 183 -14.60 5.58 -10.76
C ASP A 183 -13.14 5.15 -10.63
N HIS A 184 -12.23 6.12 -10.47
CA HIS A 184 -10.78 5.93 -10.38
C HIS A 184 -10.15 5.22 -11.59
N ALA A 185 -10.89 5.10 -12.70
CA ALA A 185 -10.32 4.60 -13.93
C ALA A 185 -9.18 5.50 -14.41
N TYR A 186 -8.13 4.92 -14.98
CA TYR A 186 -7.05 5.71 -15.56
C TYR A 186 -6.59 5.16 -16.90
N SER A 187 -6.04 6.04 -17.70
CA SER A 187 -5.37 5.70 -18.96
C SER A 187 -4.06 6.47 -19.06
N THR A 188 -3.03 5.84 -19.59
CA THR A 188 -1.70 6.43 -19.67
C THR A 188 -1.06 6.23 -21.03
N VAL A 189 -0.18 7.15 -21.39
CA VAL A 189 0.74 7.04 -22.52
C VAL A 189 2.14 7.19 -21.98
N ASN A 190 3.03 6.24 -22.30
CA ASN A 190 4.44 6.26 -21.93
C ASN A 190 4.67 6.36 -20.40
N ALA A 191 3.88 5.63 -19.62
CA ALA A 191 3.87 5.69 -18.15
C ALA A 191 5.24 5.34 -17.51
N GLU A 192 6.01 4.46 -18.16
CA GLU A 192 7.33 4.00 -17.68
C GLU A 192 8.48 4.98 -18.02
N ALA A 193 8.18 6.11 -18.69
CA ALA A 193 9.21 7.06 -19.04
C ALA A 193 9.80 7.73 -17.81
N SER A 194 11.12 7.68 -17.68
CA SER A 194 11.82 8.44 -16.64
C SER A 194 11.88 9.91 -17.06
N LEU A 195 11.11 10.74 -16.37
CA LEU A 195 11.01 12.17 -16.60
C LEU A 195 11.59 12.95 -15.44
N GLN A 196 12.20 14.10 -15.73
CA GLN A 196 12.60 15.05 -14.70
C GLN A 196 11.33 15.71 -14.15
N SER A 197 11.09 15.56 -12.84
CA SER A 197 9.87 16.10 -12.20
C SER A 197 9.77 17.63 -12.24
N ALA A 198 10.90 18.31 -12.35
CA ALA A 198 10.98 19.78 -12.34
C ALA A 198 10.05 20.36 -11.23
N SER A 199 9.25 21.38 -11.55
CA SER A 199 8.35 22.01 -10.57
C SER A 199 7.12 21.17 -10.19
N VAL A 200 6.85 20.04 -10.85
CA VAL A 200 5.73 19.15 -10.48
C VAL A 200 5.91 18.58 -9.07
N ILE A 201 7.16 18.33 -8.65
CA ILE A 201 7.46 17.87 -7.28
C ILE A 201 6.90 18.82 -6.21
N LYS A 202 6.78 20.11 -6.51
CA LYS A 202 6.25 21.12 -5.58
C LYS A 202 4.77 20.89 -5.23
N ALA A 203 3.98 20.33 -6.16
CA ALA A 203 2.59 19.96 -5.90
C ALA A 203 2.52 18.84 -4.84
N PHE A 204 3.40 17.84 -4.89
CA PHE A 204 3.48 16.78 -3.89
C PHE A 204 3.96 17.30 -2.53
N ILE A 205 4.96 18.18 -2.52
CA ILE A 205 5.44 18.84 -1.30
C ILE A 205 4.29 19.63 -0.67
N MET A 206 3.56 20.41 -1.47
CA MET A 206 2.43 21.19 -1.00
C MET A 206 1.32 20.29 -0.44
N ALA A 207 0.97 19.22 -1.12
CA ALA A 207 -0.02 18.26 -0.63
C ALA A 207 0.39 17.66 0.73
N ALA A 208 1.64 17.24 0.88
CA ALA A 208 2.16 16.72 2.15
C ALA A 208 2.15 17.77 3.27
N VAL A 209 2.44 19.06 2.96
CA VAL A 209 2.37 20.14 3.93
C VAL A 209 0.92 20.39 4.36
N PHE A 210 -0.02 20.40 3.42
CA PHE A 210 -1.44 20.56 3.76
C PHE A 210 -1.94 19.39 4.62
N ASP A 211 -1.60 18.14 4.27
CA ASP A 211 -1.97 16.98 5.05
C ASP A 211 -1.43 17.00 6.49
N LYS A 212 -0.16 17.40 6.67
CA LYS A 212 0.51 17.28 7.98
C LYS A 212 0.45 18.53 8.86
N LEU A 213 0.38 19.70 8.27
CA LEU A 213 0.54 20.98 9.00
C LEU A 213 -0.70 21.89 8.92
N VAL A 214 -1.49 21.78 7.86
CA VAL A 214 -2.64 22.66 7.65
C VAL A 214 -3.94 21.98 8.11
N TYR A 215 -4.17 20.75 7.67
CA TYR A 215 -5.38 19.98 7.96
C TYR A 215 -5.01 18.75 8.79
N THR A 216 -4.72 18.93 10.07
CA THR A 216 -4.45 17.83 10.98
C THR A 216 -5.75 17.11 11.35
N ASP A 217 -5.70 15.78 11.44
CA ASP A 217 -6.79 14.93 11.94
C ASP A 217 -8.12 15.02 11.15
N GLY A 218 -8.05 15.18 9.81
CA GLY A 218 -9.24 15.25 8.96
C GLY A 218 -10.09 16.52 9.16
N ALA A 219 -9.53 17.56 9.74
CA ALA A 219 -10.21 18.83 9.92
C ALA A 219 -10.55 19.47 8.57
N THR A 220 -11.75 20.06 8.46
CA THR A 220 -12.18 20.80 7.27
C THR A 220 -11.66 22.24 7.23
N GLU A 221 -11.10 22.72 8.33
CA GLU A 221 -10.53 24.05 8.49
C GLU A 221 -9.04 23.96 8.79
N PRO A 222 -8.23 24.90 8.30
CA PRO A 222 -6.79 24.95 8.59
C PRO A 222 -6.51 25.01 10.10
N SER A 223 -5.46 24.33 10.53
CA SER A 223 -5.00 24.41 11.92
C SER A 223 -4.60 25.84 12.31
N SER A 224 -4.65 26.14 13.59
CA SER A 224 -4.19 27.43 14.13
C SER A 224 -2.70 27.71 13.84
N ASP A 225 -1.94 26.65 13.56
CA ASP A 225 -0.51 26.71 13.27
C ASP A 225 -0.20 27.05 11.80
N TYR A 226 -1.24 27.19 10.97
CA TYR A 226 -1.11 27.65 9.59
C TYR A 226 -0.84 29.15 9.56
N GLU A 227 0.37 29.50 9.89
CA GLU A 227 0.80 30.88 9.98
C GLU A 227 0.92 31.57 8.60
N SER A 228 0.83 32.89 8.61
CA SER A 228 0.96 33.72 7.41
C SER A 228 2.29 33.51 6.67
N SER A 229 3.36 33.18 7.40
CA SER A 229 4.68 32.85 6.86
C SER A 229 4.66 31.57 6.02
N LEU A 230 4.07 30.48 6.53
CA LEU A 230 3.94 29.20 5.80
C LEU A 230 3.08 29.38 4.55
N LYS A 231 1.95 30.08 4.68
CA LYS A 231 1.10 30.42 3.54
C LYS A 231 1.84 31.22 2.47
N SER A 232 2.65 32.20 2.89
CA SER A 232 3.47 33.00 1.97
C SER A 232 4.49 32.13 1.22
N LEU A 233 5.21 31.26 1.94
CA LEU A 233 6.20 30.34 1.34
C LEU A 233 5.56 29.39 0.32
N LEU A 234 4.44 28.75 0.67
CA LEU A 234 3.70 27.90 -0.25
C LEU A 234 3.21 28.65 -1.49
N THR A 235 2.75 29.89 -1.30
CA THR A 235 2.32 30.75 -2.40
C THR A 235 3.50 31.08 -3.32
N GLN A 236 4.66 31.45 -2.79
CA GLN A 236 5.86 31.74 -3.57
C GLN A 236 6.33 30.49 -4.32
N MET A 237 6.39 29.34 -3.65
CA MET A 237 6.80 28.09 -4.28
C MET A 237 5.96 27.75 -5.52
N ILE A 238 4.64 27.97 -5.47
CA ILE A 238 3.72 27.61 -6.57
C ILE A 238 3.61 28.73 -7.61
N THR A 239 3.48 30.01 -7.19
CA THR A 239 3.16 31.09 -8.13
C THR A 239 4.38 31.68 -8.83
N VAL A 240 5.54 31.72 -8.17
CA VAL A 240 6.79 32.23 -8.75
C VAL A 240 7.83 31.16 -8.98
N SER A 241 7.47 29.90 -8.70
CA SER A 241 8.36 28.74 -8.87
C SER A 241 9.67 28.83 -8.09
N ASP A 242 9.59 29.45 -6.91
CA ASP A 242 10.74 29.58 -6.01
C ASP A 242 11.23 28.21 -5.52
N ASN A 243 12.54 28.04 -5.45
CA ASN A 243 13.21 26.79 -5.05
C ASN A 243 14.03 26.94 -3.77
N ASP A 244 14.01 28.11 -3.11
CA ASP A 244 14.76 28.41 -1.88
C ASP A 244 14.07 27.91 -0.60
#